data_70321c19e02ccc997a8e2a3a2c7d4e77
#
_entry.id   70321c19e02ccc997a8e2a3a2c7d4e77
#
_cell.length_a   1.000
_cell.length_b   1.000
_cell.length_c   1.000
_cell.angle_alpha   90.00
_cell.angle_beta   90.00
_cell.angle_gamma   90.00
#
_symmetry.space_group_name_H-M   'P 1'
#
loop_
_entity.id
_entity.type
_entity.pdbx_description
1 polymer ?
#
loop_
_entity_poly.entity_id
_entity_poly.type
_entity_poly.pdbx_seq_one_letter_code
_entity_poly.pdbx_strand_id
1 'polypeptide(L)'
;MKVLLISPNIESLPDPVFPIGLAYITAALKQHNIRYQALDLCFVEDYDAAIVSALNHFSPDIIGLSLRNVDNVSYPNYISYLPFYRKIVQTIRQHSRGRIVLGGSGFALVPESILNYLQADYGILGEGEYALIKFIHALGQAKDPYAMQPSQIINYPPDIIENLNDLPIPDRTDFDNAAYFQWGGMGNIQTKRGCPFNCIYCTYPVIEGKKIRQRHPKLVCDEIENLLEYGAQYLFFVDNEFNYPIDHAKSVCREIIHRQLSVKWGCYANPQFVTPELVELMLEAGCTSLEFGSDAANETMLKNMGKSFAVSDLQNASDICQRAGISFCHSLLLGGPGETMKTVNQTLETILDMSPTAVICMVGIRIFPKTKLSLIAENEGIIGANTDFLKPVFYLSSAIKDEILPFLEAFSKKHPTWIFPGLKININANMQRKLRRFGIKGPLWEYMKAGERFRLPPRF
;
A
#
# COMPACT_ATOMS: atom_id res chain seq x y z
N MET A 1 -18.03 26.28 2.67
CA MET A 1 -17.75 25.52 1.43
C MET A 1 -18.19 24.08 1.59
N LYS A 2 -18.57 23.42 0.49
CA LYS A 2 -18.94 22.01 0.42
C LYS A 2 -17.83 21.23 -0.30
N VAL A 3 -17.39 20.11 0.27
CA VAL A 3 -16.27 19.32 -0.22
C VAL A 3 -16.76 17.92 -0.64
N LEU A 4 -16.62 17.56 -1.91
CA LEU A 4 -16.80 16.18 -2.36
C LEU A 4 -15.43 15.50 -2.40
N LEU A 5 -15.27 14.40 -1.66
CA LEU A 5 -14.05 13.58 -1.69
C LEU A 5 -14.30 12.33 -2.50
N ILE A 6 -13.42 12.02 -3.44
CA ILE A 6 -13.54 10.83 -4.30
C ILE A 6 -12.33 9.94 -4.10
N SER A 7 -12.58 8.66 -3.79
CA SER A 7 -11.60 7.56 -3.90
C SER A 7 -11.76 6.94 -5.30
N PRO A 8 -10.87 7.22 -6.24
CA PRO A 8 -10.98 6.70 -7.61
C PRO A 8 -10.38 5.31 -7.77
N ASN A 9 -10.02 4.62 -6.69
CA ASN A 9 -9.43 3.29 -6.75
C ASN A 9 -10.51 2.25 -7.06
N ILE A 10 -10.36 1.57 -8.20
CA ILE A 10 -11.23 0.46 -8.63
C ILE A 10 -10.50 -0.89 -8.63
N GLU A 11 -9.24 -0.92 -8.17
CA GLU A 11 -8.47 -2.15 -8.14
C GLU A 11 -8.97 -3.06 -7.01
N SER A 12 -9.37 -4.25 -7.39
CA SER A 12 -9.90 -5.27 -6.49
C SER A 12 -9.00 -6.50 -6.35
N LEU A 13 -7.83 -6.51 -6.98
CA LEU A 13 -6.88 -7.61 -6.95
C LEU A 13 -5.54 -7.18 -6.34
N PRO A 14 -4.86 -8.02 -5.55
CA PRO A 14 -5.34 -9.31 -5.02
C PRO A 14 -6.55 -9.18 -4.09
N ASP A 15 -6.71 -8.04 -3.44
CA ASP A 15 -7.82 -7.70 -2.55
C ASP A 15 -8.15 -6.20 -2.67
N PRO A 16 -9.43 -5.79 -2.61
CA PRO A 16 -9.80 -4.39 -2.54
C PRO A 16 -9.26 -3.76 -1.24
N VAL A 17 -8.64 -2.60 -1.36
CA VAL A 17 -8.00 -1.92 -0.23
C VAL A 17 -8.82 -0.71 0.19
N PHE A 18 -9.30 -0.73 1.44
CA PHE A 18 -10.05 0.36 2.04
C PHE A 18 -9.25 1.68 2.00
N PRO A 19 -9.86 2.81 1.60
CA PRO A 19 -9.18 4.09 1.44
C PRO A 19 -8.95 4.81 2.79
N ILE A 20 -8.11 4.23 3.67
CA ILE A 20 -7.87 4.72 5.04
C ILE A 20 -7.44 6.19 5.08
N GLY A 21 -6.61 6.65 4.13
CA GLY A 21 -6.20 8.04 4.05
C GLY A 21 -7.39 8.98 3.82
N LEU A 22 -8.37 8.56 3.02
CA LEU A 22 -9.58 9.34 2.82
C LEU A 22 -10.46 9.36 4.06
N ALA A 23 -10.53 8.23 4.79
CA ALA A 23 -11.26 8.14 6.05
C ALA A 23 -10.66 9.03 7.15
N TYR A 24 -9.34 9.23 7.18
CA TYR A 24 -8.70 10.24 8.04
C TYR A 24 -9.10 11.67 7.65
N ILE A 25 -9.14 11.96 6.34
CA ILE A 25 -9.54 13.28 5.84
C ILE A 25 -11.00 13.56 6.16
N THR A 26 -11.91 12.60 5.99
CA THR A 26 -13.34 12.77 6.36
C THR A 26 -13.51 13.02 7.85
N ALA A 27 -12.78 12.29 8.70
CA ALA A 27 -12.77 12.51 10.13
C ALA A 27 -12.28 13.92 10.52
N ALA A 28 -11.22 14.42 9.88
CA ALA A 28 -10.70 15.76 10.11
C ALA A 28 -11.68 16.85 9.64
N LEU A 29 -12.33 16.68 8.48
CA LEU A 29 -13.37 17.62 8.01
C LEU A 29 -14.56 17.69 8.98
N LYS A 30 -15.01 16.53 9.49
CA LYS A 30 -16.07 16.43 10.48
C LYS A 30 -15.70 17.13 11.77
N GLN A 31 -14.49 16.93 12.28
CA GLN A 31 -13.96 17.60 13.48
C GLN A 31 -13.98 19.15 13.34
N HIS A 32 -13.75 19.66 12.13
CA HIS A 32 -13.74 21.09 11.83
C HIS A 32 -15.08 21.63 11.32
N ASN A 33 -16.16 20.84 11.42
CA ASN A 33 -17.51 21.23 10.98
C ASN A 33 -17.59 21.66 9.50
N ILE A 34 -16.74 21.09 8.64
CA ILE A 34 -16.77 21.33 7.21
C ILE A 34 -17.74 20.35 6.57
N ARG A 35 -18.70 20.87 5.80
CA ARG A 35 -19.70 20.04 5.10
C ARG A 35 -19.02 19.26 3.97
N TYR A 36 -19.09 17.94 4.02
CA TYR A 36 -18.51 17.06 3.01
C TYR A 36 -19.45 15.93 2.60
N GLN A 37 -19.09 15.27 1.51
CA GLN A 37 -19.58 13.97 1.06
C GLN A 37 -18.40 13.16 0.58
N ALA A 38 -18.36 11.85 0.88
CA ALA A 38 -17.38 10.93 0.31
C ALA A 38 -18.04 10.05 -0.77
N LEU A 39 -17.28 9.73 -1.82
CA LEU A 39 -17.65 8.82 -2.89
C LEU A 39 -16.49 7.85 -3.13
N ASP A 40 -16.69 6.59 -2.83
CA ASP A 40 -15.73 5.53 -3.09
C ASP A 40 -16.16 4.73 -4.32
N LEU A 41 -15.30 4.63 -5.32
CA LEU A 41 -15.59 3.99 -6.60
C LEU A 41 -15.24 2.49 -6.62
N CYS A 42 -14.68 1.93 -5.54
CA CYS A 42 -14.14 0.57 -5.54
C CYS A 42 -15.17 -0.51 -5.91
N PHE A 43 -16.42 -0.34 -5.48
CA PHE A 43 -17.49 -1.30 -5.71
C PHE A 43 -18.61 -0.74 -6.62
N VAL A 44 -18.35 0.39 -7.27
CA VAL A 44 -19.32 1.05 -8.15
C VAL A 44 -19.19 0.48 -9.57
N GLU A 45 -20.29 0.01 -10.15
CA GLU A 45 -20.32 -0.53 -11.51
C GLU A 45 -20.30 0.60 -12.56
N ASP A 46 -21.14 1.62 -12.39
CA ASP A 46 -21.22 2.81 -13.25
C ASP A 46 -20.68 4.04 -12.51
N TYR A 47 -19.35 4.21 -12.57
CA TYR A 47 -18.69 5.32 -11.92
C TYR A 47 -19.02 6.68 -12.52
N ASP A 48 -19.31 6.78 -13.83
CA ASP A 48 -19.71 8.04 -14.47
C ASP A 48 -21.07 8.51 -13.92
N ALA A 49 -22.08 7.62 -13.87
CA ALA A 49 -23.38 7.92 -13.29
C ALA A 49 -23.27 8.29 -11.78
N ALA A 50 -22.45 7.57 -11.02
CA ALA A 50 -22.25 7.84 -9.59
C ALA A 50 -21.64 9.23 -9.34
N ILE A 51 -20.61 9.60 -10.11
CA ILE A 51 -19.96 10.91 -10.04
C ILE A 51 -20.98 12.01 -10.39
N VAL A 52 -21.68 11.89 -11.52
CA VAL A 52 -22.67 12.88 -11.96
C VAL A 52 -23.77 13.04 -10.91
N SER A 53 -24.27 11.95 -10.35
CA SER A 53 -25.27 11.97 -9.28
C SER A 53 -24.75 12.72 -8.05
N ALA A 54 -23.55 12.43 -7.59
CA ALA A 54 -22.94 13.10 -6.44
C ALA A 54 -22.76 14.62 -6.70
N LEU A 55 -22.27 15.01 -7.87
CA LEU A 55 -22.09 16.40 -8.24
C LEU A 55 -23.43 17.17 -8.26
N ASN A 56 -24.48 16.60 -8.85
CA ASN A 56 -25.79 17.24 -8.96
C ASN A 56 -26.47 17.40 -7.61
N HIS A 57 -26.45 16.36 -6.75
CA HIS A 57 -27.13 16.40 -5.45
C HIS A 57 -26.37 17.28 -4.43
N PHE A 58 -25.05 17.21 -4.43
CA PHE A 58 -24.27 17.90 -3.42
C PHE A 58 -23.83 19.31 -3.84
N SER A 59 -23.62 19.56 -5.14
CA SER A 59 -23.11 20.81 -5.71
C SER A 59 -21.85 21.29 -4.95
N PRO A 60 -20.73 20.58 -5.04
CA PRO A 60 -19.53 20.89 -4.27
C PRO A 60 -18.80 22.13 -4.78
N ASP A 61 -18.18 22.88 -3.86
CA ASP A 61 -17.25 23.97 -4.18
C ASP A 61 -15.83 23.41 -4.48
N ILE A 62 -15.48 22.33 -3.77
CA ILE A 62 -14.18 21.65 -3.88
C ILE A 62 -14.43 20.16 -4.11
N ILE A 63 -13.65 19.58 -5.03
CA ILE A 63 -13.68 18.16 -5.35
C ILE A 63 -12.28 17.59 -5.17
N GLY A 64 -12.07 16.82 -4.09
CA GLY A 64 -10.80 16.19 -3.77
C GLY A 64 -10.72 14.78 -4.35
N LEU A 65 -9.67 14.48 -5.10
CA LEU A 65 -9.36 13.13 -5.58
C LEU A 65 -8.16 12.58 -4.82
N SER A 66 -8.35 11.45 -4.14
CA SER A 66 -7.30 10.75 -3.39
C SER A 66 -6.66 9.66 -4.25
N LEU A 67 -5.56 9.99 -4.93
CA LEU A 67 -4.84 9.06 -5.81
C LEU A 67 -3.92 8.17 -4.97
N ARG A 68 -4.32 6.92 -4.74
CA ARG A 68 -3.52 5.95 -3.98
C ARG A 68 -2.32 5.46 -4.76
N ASN A 69 -2.51 5.04 -6.00
CA ASN A 69 -1.49 4.48 -6.89
C ASN A 69 -1.57 5.16 -8.26
N VAL A 70 -0.47 5.16 -8.99
CA VAL A 70 -0.42 5.61 -10.40
C VAL A 70 -0.43 4.44 -11.37
N ASP A 71 0.06 3.28 -10.92
CA ASP A 71 0.10 2.01 -11.64
C ASP A 71 0.15 0.84 -10.64
N ASN A 72 0.10 -0.40 -11.15
CA ASN A 72 0.14 -1.62 -10.33
C ASN A 72 1.56 -2.17 -10.11
N VAL A 73 2.61 -1.45 -10.50
CA VAL A 73 4.03 -1.79 -10.38
C VAL A 73 4.43 -3.19 -10.90
N SER A 74 3.63 -3.81 -11.74
CA SER A 74 3.76 -5.23 -12.15
C SER A 74 4.43 -5.39 -13.51
N TYR A 75 5.75 -5.46 -13.56
CA TYR A 75 6.48 -5.78 -14.80
C TYR A 75 6.35 -7.28 -15.15
N PRO A 76 6.22 -7.66 -16.45
CA PRO A 76 6.07 -6.79 -17.61
C PRO A 76 4.63 -6.33 -17.87
N ASN A 77 3.63 -6.89 -17.18
CA ASN A 77 2.21 -6.68 -17.42
C ASN A 77 1.64 -5.59 -16.53
N TYR A 78 2.21 -4.39 -16.58
CA TYR A 78 1.74 -3.27 -15.79
C TYR A 78 0.42 -2.67 -16.32
N ILE A 79 -0.33 -2.05 -15.40
CA ILE A 79 -1.53 -1.29 -15.68
C ILE A 79 -1.34 0.12 -15.12
N SER A 80 -1.47 1.15 -15.98
CA SER A 80 -1.50 2.54 -15.53
C SER A 80 -2.93 2.97 -15.21
N TYR A 81 -3.13 3.60 -14.05
CA TYR A 81 -4.44 4.14 -13.64
C TYR A 81 -4.66 5.58 -14.08
N LEU A 82 -3.63 6.29 -14.54
CA LEU A 82 -3.73 7.70 -14.94
C LEU A 82 -4.76 7.98 -16.05
N PRO A 83 -4.89 7.14 -17.10
CA PRO A 83 -5.95 7.34 -18.11
C PRO A 83 -7.35 7.29 -17.53
N PHE A 84 -7.57 6.39 -16.56
CA PHE A 84 -8.84 6.30 -15.84
C PHE A 84 -9.10 7.55 -14.99
N TYR A 85 -8.11 8.01 -14.23
CA TYR A 85 -8.23 9.25 -13.45
C TYR A 85 -8.50 10.47 -14.32
N ARG A 86 -7.90 10.54 -15.51
CA ARG A 86 -8.18 11.60 -16.48
C ARG A 86 -9.64 11.58 -16.95
N LYS A 87 -10.19 10.41 -17.20
CA LYS A 87 -11.61 10.26 -17.55
C LYS A 87 -12.52 10.78 -16.42
N ILE A 88 -12.23 10.43 -15.16
CA ILE A 88 -12.94 10.96 -13.98
C ILE A 88 -12.91 12.48 -13.95
N VAL A 89 -11.74 13.09 -14.10
CA VAL A 89 -11.60 14.55 -14.11
C VAL A 89 -12.40 15.17 -15.27
N GLN A 90 -12.41 14.57 -16.45
CA GLN A 90 -13.21 15.03 -17.58
C GLN A 90 -14.71 14.97 -17.28
N THR A 91 -15.21 13.87 -16.70
CA THR A 91 -16.61 13.76 -16.26
C THR A 91 -16.95 14.86 -15.24
N ILE A 92 -16.07 15.10 -14.27
CA ILE A 92 -16.28 16.18 -13.28
C ILE A 92 -16.35 17.55 -13.95
N ARG A 93 -15.46 17.88 -14.87
CA ARG A 93 -15.42 19.18 -15.57
C ARG A 93 -16.66 19.43 -16.42
N GLN A 94 -17.27 18.39 -16.98
CA GLN A 94 -18.50 18.51 -17.76
C GLN A 94 -19.73 18.86 -16.90
N HIS A 95 -19.72 18.49 -15.61
CA HIS A 95 -20.89 18.56 -14.74
C HIS A 95 -20.71 19.48 -13.52
N SER A 96 -19.51 20.01 -13.29
CA SER A 96 -19.21 20.88 -12.14
C SER A 96 -18.19 21.95 -12.47
N ARG A 97 -18.36 23.11 -11.81
CA ARG A 97 -17.36 24.19 -11.77
C ARG A 97 -16.54 24.19 -10.50
N GLY A 98 -16.74 23.20 -9.62
CA GLY A 98 -15.98 23.04 -8.38
C GLY A 98 -14.47 22.88 -8.64
N ARG A 99 -13.65 23.34 -7.69
CA ARG A 99 -12.20 23.24 -7.76
C ARG A 99 -11.76 21.80 -7.56
N ILE A 100 -10.95 21.27 -8.48
CA ILE A 100 -10.41 19.90 -8.39
C ILE A 100 -9.07 19.95 -7.69
N VAL A 101 -8.96 19.22 -6.57
CA VAL A 101 -7.77 19.11 -5.72
C VAL A 101 -7.28 17.68 -5.73
N LEU A 102 -6.03 17.45 -6.13
CA LEU A 102 -5.40 16.13 -6.09
C LEU A 102 -4.62 15.94 -4.79
N GLY A 103 -4.65 14.74 -4.26
CA GLY A 103 -3.85 14.32 -3.12
C GLY A 103 -3.61 12.82 -3.12
N GLY A 104 -3.02 12.31 -2.04
CA GLY A 104 -2.74 10.90 -1.83
C GLY A 104 -1.34 10.47 -2.24
N SER A 105 -0.94 9.28 -1.81
CA SER A 105 0.42 8.74 -1.97
C SER A 105 0.86 8.64 -3.44
N GLY A 106 -0.03 8.22 -4.33
CA GLY A 106 0.26 8.14 -5.77
C GLY A 106 0.50 9.51 -6.40
N PHE A 107 -0.25 10.53 -6.00
CA PHE A 107 -0.04 11.90 -6.47
C PHE A 107 1.34 12.43 -6.08
N ALA A 108 1.77 12.17 -4.84
CA ALA A 108 3.04 12.68 -4.30
C ALA A 108 4.29 12.16 -5.04
N LEU A 109 4.18 11.11 -5.85
CA LEU A 109 5.30 10.51 -6.57
C LEU A 109 5.79 11.35 -7.75
N VAL A 110 4.85 11.94 -8.52
CA VAL A 110 5.16 12.74 -9.72
C VAL A 110 4.15 13.90 -9.82
N PRO A 111 4.10 14.80 -8.82
CA PRO A 111 2.96 15.68 -8.60
C PRO A 111 2.73 16.69 -9.73
N GLU A 112 3.77 17.38 -10.22
CA GLU A 112 3.63 18.39 -11.27
C GLU A 112 3.12 17.76 -12.57
N SER A 113 3.69 16.61 -12.96
CA SER A 113 3.31 15.93 -14.20
C SER A 113 1.88 15.38 -14.10
N ILE A 114 1.47 14.83 -12.95
CA ILE A 114 0.11 14.32 -12.73
C ILE A 114 -0.90 15.47 -12.73
N LEU A 115 -0.59 16.57 -12.05
CA LEU A 115 -1.44 17.75 -11.98
C LEU A 115 -1.74 18.28 -13.40
N ASN A 116 -0.69 18.45 -14.21
CA ASN A 116 -0.79 18.91 -15.59
C ASN A 116 -1.51 17.88 -16.48
N TYR A 117 -1.18 16.60 -16.37
CA TYR A 117 -1.81 15.56 -17.18
C TYR A 117 -3.32 15.44 -16.92
N LEU A 118 -3.73 15.51 -15.66
CA LEU A 118 -5.13 15.43 -15.26
C LEU A 118 -5.88 16.75 -15.42
N GLN A 119 -5.18 17.88 -15.64
CA GLN A 119 -5.77 19.22 -15.73
C GLN A 119 -6.59 19.57 -14.47
N ALA A 120 -6.06 19.22 -13.30
CA ALA A 120 -6.64 19.60 -12.02
C ALA A 120 -6.17 21.00 -11.60
N ASP A 121 -6.90 21.63 -10.67
CA ASP A 121 -6.62 23.01 -10.27
C ASP A 121 -5.52 23.08 -9.22
N TYR A 122 -5.51 22.16 -8.27
CA TYR A 122 -4.58 22.18 -7.14
C TYR A 122 -4.09 20.78 -6.79
N GLY A 123 -2.92 20.75 -6.14
CA GLY A 123 -2.34 19.55 -5.56
C GLY A 123 -1.92 19.77 -4.11
N ILE A 124 -2.19 18.80 -3.25
CA ILE A 124 -1.73 18.75 -1.86
C ILE A 124 -0.73 17.62 -1.71
N LEU A 125 0.48 17.93 -1.24
CA LEU A 125 1.53 16.96 -0.95
C LEU A 125 1.55 16.59 0.53
N GLY A 126 2.05 15.39 0.83
CA GLY A 126 2.19 14.91 2.19
C GLY A 126 0.86 14.50 2.81
N GLU A 127 0.69 14.80 4.10
CA GLU A 127 -0.46 14.38 4.90
C GLU A 127 -1.60 15.38 4.75
N GLY A 128 -2.67 14.93 4.08
CA GLY A 128 -3.75 15.79 3.61
C GLY A 128 -4.73 16.23 4.70
N GLU A 129 -4.73 15.62 5.89
CA GLU A 129 -5.76 15.80 6.91
C GLU A 129 -5.94 17.27 7.33
N TYR A 130 -4.84 17.93 7.66
CA TYR A 130 -4.89 19.35 8.02
C TYR A 130 -4.53 20.29 6.87
N ALA A 131 -3.77 19.82 5.88
CA ALA A 131 -3.42 20.61 4.71
C ALA A 131 -4.66 21.00 3.89
N LEU A 132 -5.62 20.08 3.71
CA LEU A 132 -6.88 20.36 3.04
C LEU A 132 -7.73 21.36 3.82
N ILE A 133 -7.76 21.26 5.15
CA ILE A 133 -8.52 22.21 6.01
C ILE A 133 -7.94 23.62 5.90
N LYS A 134 -6.60 23.76 5.98
CA LYS A 134 -5.91 25.05 5.78
C LYS A 134 -6.26 25.66 4.41
N PHE A 135 -6.25 24.83 3.37
CA PHE A 135 -6.58 25.24 2.02
C PHE A 135 -8.05 25.73 1.91
N ILE A 136 -9.01 25.00 2.48
CA ILE A 136 -10.43 25.37 2.49
C ILE A 136 -10.62 26.73 3.18
N HIS A 137 -9.96 26.94 4.32
CA HIS A 137 -10.02 28.21 5.04
C HIS A 137 -9.40 29.35 4.25
N ALA A 138 -8.26 29.13 3.61
CA ALA A 138 -7.61 30.14 2.77
C ALA A 138 -8.47 30.56 1.58
N LEU A 139 -9.12 29.61 0.91
CA LEU A 139 -10.07 29.89 -0.17
C LEU A 139 -11.30 30.69 0.34
N GLY A 140 -11.79 30.40 1.56
CA GLY A 140 -12.93 31.11 2.15
C GLY A 140 -12.65 32.53 2.57
N GLN A 141 -11.39 32.88 2.83
CA GLN A 141 -10.95 34.21 3.25
C GLN A 141 -10.46 35.09 2.07
N ALA A 142 -10.20 34.50 0.92
CA ALA A 142 -9.74 35.23 -0.26
C ALA A 142 -10.84 36.20 -0.73
N LYS A 143 -10.49 37.48 -0.95
CA LYS A 143 -11.39 38.51 -1.54
C LYS A 143 -11.88 38.09 -2.94
N ASP A 144 -11.08 37.28 -3.63
CA ASP A 144 -11.40 36.60 -4.86
C ASP A 144 -10.95 35.12 -4.75
N PRO A 145 -11.86 34.17 -4.58
CA PRO A 145 -11.50 32.74 -4.53
C PRO A 145 -10.90 32.23 -5.85
N TYR A 146 -10.92 33.03 -6.93
CA TYR A 146 -10.30 32.74 -8.21
C TYR A 146 -8.90 33.38 -8.38
N ALA A 147 -8.45 34.19 -7.41
CA ALA A 147 -7.14 34.85 -7.46
C ALA A 147 -5.96 33.86 -7.29
N MET A 148 -6.19 32.66 -6.73
CA MET A 148 -5.19 31.59 -6.74
C MET A 148 -5.10 31.04 -8.16
N GLN A 149 -3.91 31.07 -8.74
CA GLN A 149 -3.69 30.55 -10.10
C GLN A 149 -3.95 29.03 -10.12
N PRO A 150 -4.67 28.50 -11.11
CA PRO A 150 -4.87 27.05 -11.24
C PRO A 150 -3.55 26.34 -11.54
N SER A 151 -3.56 25.01 -11.35
CA SER A 151 -2.41 24.13 -11.54
C SER A 151 -1.24 24.38 -10.58
N GLN A 152 -1.56 24.64 -9.30
CA GLN A 152 -0.58 24.85 -8.24
C GLN A 152 -0.53 23.73 -7.22
N ILE A 153 0.70 23.39 -6.81
CA ILE A 153 0.93 22.62 -5.58
C ILE A 153 0.89 23.60 -4.41
N ILE A 154 -0.05 23.37 -3.48
CA ILE A 154 -0.38 24.34 -2.44
C ILE A 154 0.64 24.35 -1.31
N ASN A 155 1.22 23.19 -0.98
CA ASN A 155 2.14 23.01 0.13
C ASN A 155 3.45 22.39 -0.34
N TYR A 156 4.46 23.22 -0.48
CA TYR A 156 5.81 22.79 -0.75
C TYR A 156 6.78 23.51 0.20
N PRO A 157 7.50 22.81 1.09
CA PRO A 157 7.60 21.36 1.27
C PRO A 157 6.30 20.71 1.79
N PRO A 158 6.16 19.35 1.65
CA PRO A 158 4.98 18.63 2.10
C PRO A 158 4.69 18.83 3.59
N ASP A 159 3.42 19.03 3.94
CA ASP A 159 3.00 19.03 5.34
C ASP A 159 3.13 17.63 5.95
N ILE A 160 3.72 17.55 7.13
CA ILE A 160 3.88 16.33 7.94
C ILE A 160 3.29 16.59 9.33
N ILE A 161 2.43 15.70 9.79
CA ILE A 161 1.82 15.79 11.12
C ILE A 161 2.80 15.21 12.14
N GLU A 162 3.37 16.06 12.98
CA GLU A 162 4.40 15.65 13.95
C GLU A 162 3.87 14.71 15.04
N ASN A 163 2.68 14.95 15.54
CA ASN A 163 2.04 14.13 16.55
C ASN A 163 0.79 13.44 16.00
N LEU A 164 0.88 12.15 15.71
CA LEU A 164 -0.24 11.36 15.17
C LEU A 164 -1.39 11.16 16.17
N ASN A 165 -1.18 11.46 17.45
CA ASN A 165 -2.23 11.38 18.46
C ASN A 165 -3.25 12.54 18.38
N ASP A 166 -2.92 13.59 17.64
CA ASP A 166 -3.83 14.70 17.37
C ASP A 166 -4.84 14.37 16.25
N LEU A 167 -4.58 13.28 15.50
CA LEU A 167 -5.50 12.81 14.47
C LEU A 167 -6.72 12.14 15.08
N PRO A 168 -7.92 12.41 14.54
CA PRO A 168 -9.11 11.64 14.88
C PRO A 168 -8.97 10.18 14.42
N ILE A 169 -9.79 9.30 14.99
CA ILE A 169 -9.98 7.94 14.44
C ILE A 169 -10.57 8.08 13.02
N PRO A 170 -10.09 7.30 12.03
CA PRO A 170 -10.62 7.36 10.66
C PRO A 170 -12.14 7.16 10.63
N ASP A 171 -12.87 8.09 10.02
CA ASP A 171 -14.32 7.96 9.90
C ASP A 171 -14.69 7.01 8.77
N ARG A 172 -15.20 5.85 9.12
CA ARG A 172 -15.56 4.78 8.19
C ARG A 172 -17.04 4.77 7.80
N THR A 173 -17.84 5.71 8.32
CA THR A 173 -19.30 5.73 8.14
C THR A 173 -19.74 5.92 6.69
N ASP A 174 -18.95 6.62 5.90
CA ASP A 174 -19.27 6.94 4.52
C ASP A 174 -18.83 5.85 3.50
N PHE A 175 -18.28 4.72 3.99
CA PHE A 175 -17.69 3.68 3.16
C PHE A 175 -18.41 2.35 3.35
N ASP A 176 -18.45 1.52 2.31
CA ASP A 176 -19.01 0.16 2.39
C ASP A 176 -18.02 -0.80 3.06
N ASN A 177 -17.93 -0.71 4.40
CA ASN A 177 -17.08 -1.59 5.19
C ASN A 177 -17.43 -3.07 5.00
N ALA A 178 -18.71 -3.40 4.85
CA ALA A 178 -19.17 -4.76 4.67
C ALA A 178 -18.60 -5.37 3.37
N ALA A 179 -18.62 -4.61 2.26
CA ALA A 179 -18.03 -5.05 1.00
C ALA A 179 -16.51 -5.22 1.12
N TYR A 180 -15.79 -4.29 1.80
CA TYR A 180 -14.37 -4.44 2.05
C TYR A 180 -14.04 -5.68 2.88
N PHE A 181 -14.79 -5.95 3.94
CA PHE A 181 -14.57 -7.15 4.76
C PHE A 181 -14.99 -8.43 4.05
N GLN A 182 -15.98 -8.37 3.17
CA GLN A 182 -16.39 -9.51 2.36
C GLN A 182 -15.36 -9.85 1.29
N TRP A 183 -14.97 -8.87 0.48
CA TRP A 183 -14.14 -9.08 -0.72
C TRP A 183 -12.64 -8.92 -0.47
N GLY A 184 -12.23 -8.02 0.44
CA GLY A 184 -10.84 -7.87 0.87
C GLY A 184 -10.45 -8.81 2.00
N GLY A 185 -11.44 -9.23 2.80
CA GLY A 185 -11.24 -10.15 3.92
C GLY A 185 -10.50 -9.56 5.11
N MET A 186 -10.17 -8.27 5.09
CA MET A 186 -9.34 -7.61 6.10
C MET A 186 -9.80 -6.15 6.33
N GLY A 187 -9.75 -5.70 7.58
CA GLY A 187 -9.76 -4.29 7.93
C GLY A 187 -8.32 -3.76 8.01
N ASN A 188 -8.03 -2.63 7.40
CA ASN A 188 -6.71 -2.02 7.50
C ASN A 188 -6.61 -1.02 8.67
N ILE A 189 -5.45 -0.99 9.32
CA ILE A 189 -5.16 -0.11 10.45
C ILE A 189 -3.69 0.35 10.38
N GLN A 190 -3.42 1.59 10.80
CA GLN A 190 -2.09 2.17 10.82
C GLN A 190 -1.73 2.60 12.25
N THR A 191 -0.57 2.15 12.76
CA THR A 191 -0.10 2.50 14.10
C THR A 191 0.97 3.58 14.12
N LYS A 192 1.61 3.82 12.98
CA LYS A 192 2.70 4.79 12.82
C LYS A 192 2.87 5.22 11.37
N ARG A 193 3.60 6.30 11.16
CA ARG A 193 4.02 6.81 9.85
C ARG A 193 5.50 7.10 9.83
N GLY A 194 6.10 7.06 8.64
CA GLY A 194 7.52 7.28 8.40
C GLY A 194 8.34 5.99 8.41
N CYS A 195 9.48 6.00 7.69
CA CYS A 195 10.38 4.86 7.59
C CYS A 195 11.84 5.34 7.55
N PRO A 196 12.71 4.93 8.51
CA PRO A 196 14.09 5.39 8.58
C PRO A 196 15.03 4.65 7.62
N PHE A 197 14.59 3.54 7.04
CA PHE A 197 15.41 2.67 6.21
C PHE A 197 15.76 3.30 4.86
N ASN A 198 16.75 2.71 4.18
CA ASN A 198 17.37 3.29 3.00
C ASN A 198 17.24 2.42 1.74
N CYS A 199 16.18 1.61 1.65
CA CYS A 199 15.89 0.83 0.44
C CYS A 199 15.92 1.75 -0.78
N ILE A 200 16.72 1.40 -1.80
CA ILE A 200 17.07 2.32 -2.90
C ILE A 200 15.88 2.75 -3.76
N TYR A 201 14.85 1.92 -3.83
CA TYR A 201 13.65 2.10 -4.67
C TYR A 201 12.46 2.72 -3.92
N CYS A 202 12.54 2.74 -2.57
CA CYS A 202 11.37 2.98 -1.72
C CYS A 202 10.96 4.45 -1.73
N THR A 203 9.66 4.69 -1.90
CA THR A 203 9.05 6.02 -1.93
C THR A 203 8.52 6.48 -0.58
N TYR A 204 8.38 5.61 0.41
CA TYR A 204 7.86 5.97 1.73
C TYR A 204 8.63 7.10 2.43
N PRO A 205 9.97 7.14 2.39
CA PRO A 205 10.71 8.28 2.95
C PRO A 205 10.39 9.62 2.27
N VAL A 206 9.93 9.60 1.01
CA VAL A 206 9.51 10.79 0.27
C VAL A 206 8.07 11.19 0.63
N ILE A 207 7.19 10.22 0.87
CA ILE A 207 5.75 10.42 1.13
C ILE A 207 5.49 10.76 2.60
N GLU A 208 6.07 9.99 3.53
CA GLU A 208 5.80 10.06 4.96
C GLU A 208 6.97 10.61 5.79
N GLY A 209 8.15 10.82 5.16
CA GLY A 209 9.37 11.20 5.83
C GLY A 209 10.12 10.02 6.47
N LYS A 210 11.33 10.32 7.00
CA LYS A 210 12.20 9.31 7.63
C LYS A 210 11.98 9.16 9.12
N LYS A 211 11.42 10.17 9.80
CA LYS A 211 11.15 10.14 11.23
C LYS A 211 9.92 9.28 11.49
N ILE A 212 10.06 8.26 12.33
CA ILE A 212 8.93 7.47 12.79
C ILE A 212 8.09 8.31 13.76
N ARG A 213 6.81 8.40 13.50
CA ARG A 213 5.79 9.04 14.34
C ARG A 213 4.76 7.99 14.70
N GLN A 214 4.53 7.81 15.99
CA GLN A 214 3.73 6.72 16.54
C GLN A 214 2.41 7.24 17.08
N ARG A 215 1.37 6.44 16.93
CA ARG A 215 0.10 6.61 17.64
C ARG A 215 0.18 5.92 18.99
N HIS A 216 -0.44 6.50 20.00
CA HIS A 216 -0.51 5.88 21.30
C HIS A 216 -1.28 4.54 21.22
N PRO A 217 -0.79 3.44 21.85
CA PRO A 217 -1.44 2.13 21.78
C PRO A 217 -2.93 2.13 22.12
N LYS A 218 -3.37 2.97 23.07
CA LYS A 218 -4.80 3.11 23.39
C LYS A 218 -5.62 3.60 22.21
N LEU A 219 -5.14 4.62 21.46
CA LEU A 219 -5.83 5.13 20.27
C LEU A 219 -5.86 4.11 19.12
N VAL A 220 -4.82 3.27 19.03
CA VAL A 220 -4.82 2.15 18.10
C VAL A 220 -5.88 1.13 18.46
N CYS A 221 -6.01 0.79 19.75
CA CYS A 221 -7.02 -0.16 20.21
C CYS A 221 -8.44 0.42 20.13
N ASP A 222 -8.64 1.74 20.36
CA ASP A 222 -9.92 2.40 20.12
C ASP A 222 -10.36 2.23 18.64
N GLU A 223 -9.41 2.33 17.69
CA GLU A 223 -9.70 2.08 16.27
C GLU A 223 -9.99 0.60 16.00
N ILE A 224 -9.30 -0.34 16.68
CA ILE A 224 -9.59 -1.78 16.56
C ILE A 224 -11.02 -2.06 17.03
N GLU A 225 -11.43 -1.53 18.19
CA GLU A 225 -12.81 -1.67 18.70
C GLU A 225 -13.83 -1.16 17.68
N ASN A 226 -13.59 0.01 17.11
CA ASN A 226 -14.44 0.56 16.06
C ASN A 226 -14.51 -0.35 14.82
N LEU A 227 -13.39 -0.94 14.38
CA LEU A 227 -13.39 -1.91 13.28
C LEU A 227 -14.17 -3.18 13.60
N LEU A 228 -14.09 -3.67 14.84
CA LEU A 228 -14.86 -4.82 15.30
C LEU A 228 -16.37 -4.53 15.32
N GLU A 229 -16.78 -3.33 15.71
CA GLU A 229 -18.18 -2.87 15.62
C GLU A 229 -18.71 -2.85 14.19
N TYR A 230 -17.87 -2.52 13.19
CA TYR A 230 -18.19 -2.65 11.77
C TYR A 230 -18.19 -4.09 11.26
N GLY A 231 -17.81 -5.08 12.08
CA GLY A 231 -17.82 -6.50 11.74
C GLY A 231 -16.52 -7.03 11.16
N ALA A 232 -15.39 -6.33 11.33
CA ALA A 232 -14.09 -6.85 10.95
C ALA A 232 -13.75 -8.13 11.74
N GLN A 233 -13.31 -9.18 11.03
CA GLN A 233 -12.88 -10.45 11.64
C GLN A 233 -11.38 -10.70 11.53
N TYR A 234 -10.72 -9.92 10.67
CA TYR A 234 -9.29 -9.95 10.45
C TYR A 234 -8.80 -8.54 10.16
N LEU A 235 -7.68 -8.15 10.73
CA LEU A 235 -7.04 -6.87 10.49
C LEU A 235 -5.70 -7.04 9.79
N PHE A 236 -5.28 -6.02 9.04
CA PHE A 236 -3.93 -5.93 8.52
C PHE A 236 -3.32 -4.60 8.94
N PHE A 237 -2.22 -4.66 9.69
CA PHE A 237 -1.46 -3.46 10.03
C PHE A 237 -0.67 -3.00 8.82
N VAL A 238 -1.09 -1.87 8.25
CA VAL A 238 -0.51 -1.31 7.01
C VAL A 238 0.69 -0.39 7.28
N ASP A 239 1.30 -0.50 8.45
CA ASP A 239 2.56 0.15 8.76
C ASP A 239 3.64 -0.33 7.78
N ASN A 240 4.63 0.53 7.47
CA ASN A 240 5.76 0.13 6.65
C ASN A 240 6.51 -1.07 7.24
N GLU A 241 6.64 -1.10 8.58
CA GLU A 241 7.27 -2.16 9.38
C GLU A 241 6.58 -2.17 10.76
N PHE A 242 5.70 -3.12 11.03
CA PHE A 242 4.98 -3.16 12.31
C PHE A 242 5.92 -3.36 13.50
N ASN A 243 6.90 -4.26 13.36
CA ASN A 243 7.81 -4.66 14.42
C ASN A 243 8.96 -3.68 14.70
N TYR A 244 8.96 -2.50 14.07
CA TYR A 244 9.95 -1.45 14.35
C TYR A 244 9.27 -0.09 14.61
N PRO A 245 9.57 0.61 15.70
CA PRO A 245 10.40 0.18 16.85
C PRO A 245 9.76 -0.95 17.68
N ILE A 246 10.57 -1.88 18.17
CA ILE A 246 10.10 -3.08 18.89
C ILE A 246 9.23 -2.72 20.11
N ASP A 247 9.62 -1.71 20.89
CA ASP A 247 8.89 -1.31 22.11
C ASP A 247 7.48 -0.82 21.79
N HIS A 248 7.30 -0.12 20.67
CA HIS A 248 5.97 0.30 20.22
C HIS A 248 5.11 -0.91 19.82
N ALA A 249 5.67 -1.84 19.05
CA ALA A 249 4.97 -3.07 18.68
C ALA A 249 4.54 -3.87 19.91
N LYS A 250 5.45 -4.06 20.88
CA LYS A 250 5.15 -4.71 22.15
C LYS A 250 4.04 -3.97 22.92
N SER A 251 4.06 -2.64 22.92
CA SER A 251 3.05 -1.83 23.63
C SER A 251 1.67 -1.95 22.99
N VAL A 252 1.59 -2.00 21.65
CA VAL A 252 0.32 -2.25 20.93
C VAL A 252 -0.21 -3.65 21.24
N CYS A 253 0.65 -4.69 21.17
CA CYS A 253 0.24 -6.06 21.49
C CYS A 253 -0.27 -6.17 22.94
N ARG A 254 0.44 -5.59 23.92
CA ARG A 254 0.01 -5.59 25.32
C ARG A 254 -1.33 -4.89 25.51
N GLU A 255 -1.60 -3.80 24.82
CA GLU A 255 -2.89 -3.11 24.92
C GLU A 255 -4.03 -3.94 24.30
N ILE A 256 -3.78 -4.64 23.16
CA ILE A 256 -4.74 -5.60 22.57
C ILE A 256 -5.09 -6.70 23.56
N ILE A 257 -4.07 -7.31 24.20
CA ILE A 257 -4.26 -8.37 25.21
C ILE A 257 -4.99 -7.83 26.46
N HIS A 258 -4.56 -6.68 26.97
CA HIS A 258 -5.16 -6.03 28.16
C HIS A 258 -6.65 -5.76 27.95
N ARG A 259 -7.06 -5.31 26.76
CA ARG A 259 -8.48 -5.08 26.40
C ARG A 259 -9.21 -6.35 25.99
N GLN A 260 -8.53 -7.49 25.94
CA GLN A 260 -9.10 -8.77 25.50
C GLN A 260 -9.75 -8.69 24.10
N LEU A 261 -9.16 -7.94 23.19
CA LEU A 261 -9.68 -7.78 21.83
C LEU A 261 -9.47 -9.08 21.05
N SER A 262 -10.58 -9.77 20.75
CA SER A 262 -10.55 -11.04 20.02
C SER A 262 -10.58 -10.81 18.51
N VAL A 263 -9.40 -10.60 17.90
CA VAL A 263 -9.26 -10.37 16.46
C VAL A 263 -8.00 -11.03 15.92
N LYS A 264 -8.09 -11.63 14.74
CA LYS A 264 -6.93 -12.10 13.99
C LYS A 264 -6.33 -10.97 13.19
N TRP A 265 -5.00 -10.98 13.04
CA TRP A 265 -4.34 -9.96 12.25
C TRP A 265 -3.01 -10.42 11.65
N GLY A 266 -2.59 -9.70 10.59
CA GLY A 266 -1.27 -9.83 9.97
C GLY A 266 -0.62 -8.47 9.78
N CYS A 267 0.66 -8.44 9.43
CA CYS A 267 1.41 -7.21 9.22
C CYS A 267 2.63 -7.40 8.32
N TYR A 268 3.15 -6.28 7.81
CA TYR A 268 4.51 -6.21 7.30
C TYR A 268 5.51 -6.15 8.45
N ALA A 269 6.61 -6.89 8.32
CA ALA A 269 7.64 -6.97 9.34
C ALA A 269 9.06 -6.94 8.73
N ASN A 270 9.99 -6.32 9.44
CA ASN A 270 11.40 -6.35 9.11
C ASN A 270 12.06 -7.55 9.81
N PRO A 271 12.74 -8.45 9.08
CA PRO A 271 13.32 -9.67 9.65
C PRO A 271 14.38 -9.39 10.73
N GLN A 272 15.09 -8.26 10.67
CA GLN A 272 16.11 -7.87 11.66
C GLN A 272 15.53 -7.73 13.08
N PHE A 273 14.25 -7.37 13.21
CA PHE A 273 13.60 -7.09 14.49
C PHE A 273 12.62 -8.18 14.93
N VAL A 274 12.76 -9.39 14.39
CA VAL A 274 12.00 -10.56 14.81
C VAL A 274 12.72 -11.25 15.94
N THR A 275 12.09 -11.31 17.12
CA THR A 275 12.61 -12.01 18.29
C THR A 275 11.57 -13.00 18.81
N PRO A 276 11.97 -14.12 19.47
CA PRO A 276 11.03 -15.07 20.04
C PRO A 276 10.00 -14.41 20.96
N GLU A 277 10.46 -13.55 21.87
CA GLU A 277 9.61 -12.80 22.81
C GLU A 277 8.55 -11.95 22.09
N LEU A 278 8.94 -11.24 21.01
CA LEU A 278 8.00 -10.42 20.26
C LEU A 278 6.96 -11.28 19.54
N VAL A 279 7.39 -12.39 18.91
CA VAL A 279 6.48 -13.28 18.17
C VAL A 279 5.50 -13.97 19.11
N GLU A 280 5.93 -14.41 20.29
CA GLU A 280 5.05 -14.96 21.33
C GLU A 280 3.99 -13.95 21.75
N LEU A 281 4.39 -12.70 22.02
CA LEU A 281 3.47 -11.62 22.37
C LEU A 281 2.51 -11.26 21.22
N MET A 282 3.00 -11.27 19.98
CA MET A 282 2.15 -11.05 18.80
C MET A 282 1.11 -12.16 18.62
N LEU A 283 1.50 -13.42 18.82
CA LEU A 283 0.57 -14.56 18.78
C LEU A 283 -0.50 -14.45 19.86
N GLU A 284 -0.12 -14.09 21.10
CA GLU A 284 -1.06 -13.87 22.19
C GLU A 284 -2.04 -12.73 21.87
N ALA A 285 -1.56 -11.68 21.16
CA ALA A 285 -2.38 -10.58 20.69
C ALA A 285 -3.23 -10.92 19.43
N GLY A 286 -3.18 -12.15 18.92
CA GLY A 286 -3.99 -12.62 17.78
C GLY A 286 -3.31 -12.52 16.40
N CYS A 287 -2.00 -12.26 16.33
CA CYS A 287 -1.25 -12.28 15.08
C CYS A 287 -1.21 -13.68 14.48
N THR A 288 -1.53 -13.81 13.19
CA THR A 288 -1.51 -15.12 12.48
C THR A 288 -0.44 -15.15 11.41
N SER A 289 0.03 -14.00 10.94
CA SER A 289 0.95 -13.95 9.80
C SER A 289 1.86 -12.74 9.77
N LEU A 290 3.06 -12.95 9.23
CA LEU A 290 4.07 -11.92 8.96
C LEU A 290 4.44 -11.93 7.48
N GLU A 291 4.50 -10.74 6.87
CA GLU A 291 5.00 -10.57 5.52
C GLU A 291 6.34 -9.80 5.56
N PHE A 292 7.41 -10.45 5.12
CA PHE A 292 8.75 -9.87 5.10
C PHE A 292 9.05 -9.23 3.75
N GLY A 293 9.35 -7.95 3.75
CA GLY A 293 9.89 -7.25 2.59
C GLY A 293 11.37 -7.60 2.35
N SER A 294 11.63 -8.86 2.03
CA SER A 294 13.00 -9.42 1.92
C SER A 294 13.72 -8.91 0.69
N ASP A 295 13.03 -8.75 -0.43
CA ASP A 295 13.49 -8.38 -1.77
C ASP A 295 14.46 -9.40 -2.37
N ALA A 296 15.47 -9.83 -1.63
CA ALA A 296 16.45 -10.84 -2.01
C ALA A 296 16.87 -11.68 -0.79
N ALA A 297 17.54 -12.83 -1.02
CA ALA A 297 18.19 -13.62 0.00
C ALA A 297 19.64 -13.96 -0.41
N ASN A 298 20.36 -12.93 -0.85
CA ASN A 298 21.78 -12.95 -1.22
C ASN A 298 22.42 -11.67 -0.67
N GLU A 299 23.57 -11.79 0.00
CA GLU A 299 24.21 -10.66 0.69
C GLU A 299 24.54 -9.49 -0.24
N THR A 300 25.02 -9.81 -1.46
CA THR A 300 25.34 -8.76 -2.46
C THR A 300 24.08 -8.00 -2.85
N MET A 301 22.98 -8.69 -3.08
CA MET A 301 21.73 -8.07 -3.49
C MET A 301 21.08 -7.28 -2.37
N LEU A 302 21.06 -7.81 -1.13
CA LEU A 302 20.57 -7.06 0.04
C LEU A 302 21.32 -5.74 0.21
N LYS A 303 22.65 -5.77 0.10
CA LYS A 303 23.49 -4.58 0.15
C LYS A 303 23.19 -3.60 -0.99
N ASN A 304 23.10 -4.08 -2.23
CA ASN A 304 22.83 -3.25 -3.40
C ASN A 304 21.43 -2.62 -3.34
N MET A 305 20.45 -3.34 -2.80
CA MET A 305 19.09 -2.84 -2.58
C MET A 305 18.96 -1.90 -1.37
N GLY A 306 20.03 -1.73 -0.57
CA GLY A 306 20.08 -0.86 0.60
C GLY A 306 19.26 -1.38 1.77
N LYS A 307 19.15 -2.72 1.91
CA LYS A 307 18.47 -3.34 3.05
C LYS A 307 19.27 -3.18 4.33
N SER A 308 18.59 -3.13 5.46
CA SER A 308 19.19 -2.97 6.80
C SER A 308 19.60 -4.30 7.45
N PHE A 309 19.30 -5.42 6.84
CA PHE A 309 19.47 -6.77 7.36
C PHE A 309 20.29 -7.66 6.41
N ALA A 310 20.82 -8.73 6.94
CA ALA A 310 21.59 -9.76 6.25
C ALA A 310 20.74 -11.01 5.98
N VAL A 311 21.29 -11.97 5.20
CA VAL A 311 20.64 -13.27 4.97
C VAL A 311 20.43 -14.03 6.28
N SER A 312 21.37 -13.90 7.23
CA SER A 312 21.25 -14.51 8.57
C SER A 312 20.04 -14.01 9.37
N ASP A 313 19.64 -12.73 9.19
CA ASP A 313 18.44 -12.18 9.84
C ASP A 313 17.17 -12.79 9.24
N LEU A 314 17.13 -12.96 7.90
CA LEU A 314 16.05 -13.65 7.21
C LEU A 314 15.88 -15.09 7.71
N GLN A 315 17.00 -15.81 7.83
CA GLN A 315 17.01 -17.20 8.29
C GLN A 315 16.54 -17.31 9.75
N ASN A 316 17.08 -16.45 10.63
CA ASN A 316 16.68 -16.41 12.03
C ASN A 316 15.19 -16.07 12.20
N ALA A 317 14.67 -15.07 11.45
CA ALA A 317 13.26 -14.71 11.48
C ALA A 317 12.36 -15.87 11.01
N SER A 318 12.75 -16.55 9.94
CA SER A 318 12.03 -17.71 9.41
C SER A 318 12.01 -18.87 10.41
N ASP A 319 13.14 -19.16 11.05
CA ASP A 319 13.27 -20.20 12.08
C ASP A 319 12.40 -19.90 13.31
N ILE A 320 12.35 -18.63 13.74
CA ILE A 320 11.48 -18.20 14.84
C ILE A 320 10.02 -18.39 14.47
N CYS A 321 9.61 -17.94 13.27
CA CYS A 321 8.24 -18.12 12.80
C CYS A 321 7.82 -19.59 12.71
N GLN A 322 8.69 -20.45 12.18
CA GLN A 322 8.43 -21.89 12.10
C GLN A 322 8.25 -22.53 13.48
N ARG A 323 9.16 -22.23 14.42
CA ARG A 323 9.08 -22.75 15.80
C ARG A 323 7.83 -22.27 16.53
N ALA A 324 7.42 -21.03 16.29
CA ALA A 324 6.21 -20.45 16.87
C ALA A 324 4.92 -20.89 16.16
N GLY A 325 5.01 -21.53 14.98
CA GLY A 325 3.86 -21.97 14.20
C GLY A 325 3.08 -20.84 13.53
N ILE A 326 3.69 -19.64 13.40
CA ILE A 326 3.08 -18.49 12.71
C ILE A 326 3.34 -18.58 11.21
N SER A 327 2.34 -18.25 10.40
CA SER A 327 2.50 -18.16 8.94
C SER A 327 3.41 -17.00 8.55
N PHE A 328 4.27 -17.18 7.54
CA PHE A 328 5.08 -16.10 7.04
C PHE A 328 5.28 -16.17 5.52
N CYS A 329 5.43 -15.01 4.91
CA CYS A 329 5.64 -14.83 3.48
C CYS A 329 6.89 -13.98 3.25
N HIS A 330 7.69 -14.33 2.24
CA HIS A 330 8.75 -13.47 1.74
C HIS A 330 8.30 -12.77 0.46
N SER A 331 8.32 -11.45 0.46
CA SER A 331 8.15 -10.64 -0.75
C SER A 331 9.52 -10.38 -1.37
N LEU A 332 9.72 -10.82 -2.62
CA LEU A 332 10.96 -10.67 -3.39
C LEU A 332 10.80 -9.67 -4.51
N LEU A 333 11.89 -8.99 -4.84
CA LEU A 333 11.97 -7.99 -5.90
C LEU A 333 13.23 -8.21 -6.72
N LEU A 334 13.11 -9.02 -7.77
CA LEU A 334 14.22 -9.44 -8.64
C LEU A 334 14.49 -8.43 -9.75
N GLY A 335 15.74 -8.32 -10.15
CA GLY A 335 16.20 -7.47 -11.26
C GLY A 335 16.88 -6.19 -10.79
N GLY A 336 17.29 -6.11 -9.53
CA GLY A 336 17.97 -4.97 -8.95
C GLY A 336 19.38 -4.72 -9.51
N PRO A 337 20.02 -3.58 -9.14
CA PRO A 337 21.37 -3.23 -9.59
C PRO A 337 22.40 -4.30 -9.25
N GLY A 338 23.12 -4.77 -10.27
CA GLY A 338 24.16 -5.79 -10.13
C GLY A 338 23.63 -7.23 -10.04
N GLU A 339 22.34 -7.46 -10.24
CA GLU A 339 21.77 -8.81 -10.23
C GLU A 339 22.19 -9.61 -11.44
N THR A 340 22.48 -10.89 -11.23
CA THR A 340 22.87 -11.92 -12.22
C THR A 340 22.01 -13.15 -12.03
N MET A 341 21.94 -14.04 -13.01
CA MET A 341 21.24 -15.34 -12.86
C MET A 341 21.81 -16.17 -11.70
N LYS A 342 23.10 -16.01 -11.37
CA LYS A 342 23.70 -16.65 -10.19
C LYS A 342 23.10 -16.14 -8.90
N THR A 343 22.95 -14.81 -8.72
CA THR A 343 22.38 -14.23 -7.50
C THR A 343 20.89 -14.49 -7.41
N VAL A 344 20.16 -14.54 -8.54
CA VAL A 344 18.77 -14.99 -8.61
C VAL A 344 18.64 -16.42 -8.07
N ASN A 345 19.41 -17.38 -8.61
CA ASN A 345 19.36 -18.78 -8.17
C ASN A 345 19.66 -18.88 -6.65
N GLN A 346 20.71 -18.20 -6.17
CA GLN A 346 21.04 -18.18 -4.74
C GLN A 346 19.88 -17.66 -3.90
N THR A 347 19.23 -16.58 -4.32
CA THR A 347 18.05 -16.03 -3.62
C THR A 347 16.91 -17.07 -3.57
N LEU A 348 16.60 -17.71 -4.71
CA LEU A 348 15.51 -18.68 -4.77
C LEU A 348 15.79 -19.92 -3.91
N GLU A 349 17.02 -20.47 -3.97
CA GLU A 349 17.46 -21.63 -3.17
C GLU A 349 17.41 -21.29 -1.68
N THR A 350 17.97 -20.15 -1.27
CA THR A 350 17.98 -19.71 0.13
C THR A 350 16.55 -19.55 0.69
N ILE A 351 15.63 -18.98 -0.09
CA ILE A 351 14.22 -18.85 0.33
C ILE A 351 13.51 -20.21 0.37
N LEU A 352 13.82 -21.12 -0.54
CA LEU A 352 13.27 -22.49 -0.49
C LEU A 352 13.69 -23.22 0.79
N ASP A 353 14.95 -23.08 1.20
CA ASP A 353 15.47 -23.70 2.44
C ASP A 353 14.76 -23.13 3.68
N MET A 354 14.37 -21.85 3.67
CA MET A 354 13.58 -21.22 4.73
C MET A 354 12.13 -21.72 4.80
N SER A 355 11.66 -22.44 3.80
CA SER A 355 10.31 -23.06 3.76
C SER A 355 9.16 -22.14 4.18
N PRO A 356 9.00 -20.93 3.63
CA PRO A 356 7.90 -20.02 3.95
C PRO A 356 6.53 -20.61 3.58
N THR A 357 5.46 -20.02 4.12
CA THR A 357 4.09 -20.40 3.75
C THR A 357 3.80 -20.06 2.29
N ALA A 358 4.28 -18.92 1.84
CA ALA A 358 4.23 -18.48 0.44
C ALA A 358 5.40 -17.54 0.11
N VAL A 359 5.61 -17.29 -1.18
CA VAL A 359 6.53 -16.26 -1.67
C VAL A 359 5.81 -15.42 -2.72
N ILE A 360 5.89 -14.11 -2.57
CA ILE A 360 5.42 -13.16 -3.60
C ILE A 360 6.66 -12.62 -4.28
N CYS A 361 6.82 -12.88 -5.57
CA CYS A 361 8.02 -12.52 -6.31
C CYS A 361 7.68 -11.58 -7.46
N MET A 362 8.15 -10.34 -7.36
CA MET A 362 8.10 -9.34 -8.41
C MET A 362 9.39 -9.33 -9.22
N VAL A 363 9.30 -8.98 -10.51
CA VAL A 363 10.45 -8.81 -11.40
C VAL A 363 10.47 -7.39 -11.92
N GLY A 364 11.66 -6.80 -12.02
CA GLY A 364 11.79 -5.41 -12.43
C GLY A 364 11.30 -4.44 -11.36
N ILE A 365 12.02 -3.38 -11.15
CA ILE A 365 11.77 -2.42 -10.08
C ILE A 365 11.26 -1.12 -10.69
N ARG A 366 10.05 -0.71 -10.32
CA ARG A 366 9.48 0.56 -10.77
C ARG A 366 10.37 1.72 -10.33
N ILE A 367 10.82 2.53 -11.27
CA ILE A 367 11.65 3.71 -11.00
C ILE A 367 10.72 4.89 -10.72
N PHE A 368 10.85 5.47 -9.53
CA PHE A 368 10.20 6.74 -9.18
C PHE A 368 11.24 7.83 -8.98
N PRO A 369 10.95 9.09 -9.35
CA PRO A 369 11.85 10.21 -9.09
C PRO A 369 12.15 10.38 -7.60
N LYS A 370 13.26 11.03 -7.28
CA LYS A 370 13.72 11.29 -5.90
C LYS A 370 14.10 10.03 -5.10
N THR A 371 14.17 8.85 -5.73
CA THR A 371 14.71 7.62 -5.13
C THR A 371 16.18 7.46 -5.47
N LYS A 372 16.92 6.67 -4.68
CA LYS A 372 18.32 6.33 -5.02
C LYS A 372 18.39 5.52 -6.31
N LEU A 373 17.38 4.67 -6.57
CA LEU A 373 17.31 3.88 -7.80
C LEU A 373 17.20 4.76 -9.04
N SER A 374 16.50 5.91 -8.96
CA SER A 374 16.44 6.83 -10.10
C SER A 374 17.82 7.39 -10.46
N LEU A 375 18.66 7.70 -9.47
CA LEU A 375 20.04 8.16 -9.72
C LEU A 375 20.92 7.06 -10.34
N ILE A 376 20.77 5.81 -9.87
CA ILE A 376 21.46 4.66 -10.46
C ILE A 376 21.03 4.46 -11.92
N ALA A 377 19.72 4.48 -12.17
CA ALA A 377 19.16 4.30 -13.51
C ALA A 377 19.58 5.43 -14.48
N GLU A 378 19.73 6.65 -13.99
CA GLU A 378 20.23 7.79 -14.76
C GLU A 378 21.71 7.59 -15.14
N ASN A 379 22.54 7.20 -14.16
CA ASN A 379 23.96 6.92 -14.39
C ASN A 379 24.18 5.76 -15.37
N GLU A 380 23.28 4.79 -15.39
CA GLU A 380 23.31 3.64 -16.31
C GLU A 380 22.63 3.92 -17.67
N GLY A 381 22.07 5.13 -17.86
CA GLY A 381 21.40 5.53 -19.10
C GLY A 381 20.05 4.86 -19.37
N ILE A 382 19.43 4.26 -18.33
CA ILE A 382 18.08 3.67 -18.40
C ILE A 382 17.02 4.77 -18.46
N ILE A 383 17.25 5.85 -17.74
CA ILE A 383 16.44 7.07 -17.76
C ILE A 383 17.31 8.29 -18.04
N GLY A 384 16.70 9.39 -18.46
CA GLY A 384 17.37 10.66 -18.71
C GLY A 384 16.48 11.85 -18.38
N ALA A 385 16.98 13.07 -18.61
CA ALA A 385 16.30 14.32 -18.26
C ALA A 385 14.87 14.46 -18.83
N ASN A 386 14.58 13.82 -19.95
CA ASN A 386 13.28 13.86 -20.62
C ASN A 386 12.41 12.61 -20.34
N THR A 387 12.75 11.81 -19.34
CA THR A 387 11.96 10.62 -19.02
C THR A 387 10.58 10.99 -18.51
N ASP A 388 9.54 10.49 -19.20
CA ASP A 388 8.14 10.68 -18.80
C ASP A 388 7.75 9.64 -17.74
N PHE A 389 7.80 10.02 -16.46
CA PHE A 389 7.44 9.15 -15.35
C PHE A 389 5.92 8.88 -15.20
N LEU A 390 5.06 9.53 -16.00
CA LEU A 390 3.65 9.14 -16.09
C LEU A 390 3.49 7.76 -16.74
N LYS A 391 4.47 7.36 -17.56
CA LYS A 391 4.59 6.00 -18.06
C LYS A 391 5.45 5.18 -17.10
N PRO A 392 5.01 3.97 -16.74
CA PRO A 392 5.82 3.10 -15.90
C PRO A 392 7.16 2.76 -16.55
N VAL A 393 8.26 3.16 -15.92
CA VAL A 393 9.63 2.79 -16.29
C VAL A 393 10.19 1.87 -15.21
N PHE A 394 10.80 0.77 -15.62
CA PHE A 394 11.32 -0.24 -14.71
C PHE A 394 12.83 -0.37 -14.85
N TYR A 395 13.49 -0.53 -13.72
CA TYR A 395 14.86 -1.00 -13.66
C TYR A 395 14.85 -2.53 -13.74
N LEU A 396 15.64 -3.08 -14.65
CA LEU A 396 15.90 -4.50 -14.75
C LEU A 396 17.35 -4.69 -15.16
N SER A 397 18.15 -5.38 -14.34
CA SER A 397 19.55 -5.65 -14.62
C SER A 397 19.73 -6.28 -16.00
N SER A 398 20.60 -5.68 -16.82
CA SER A 398 20.88 -6.17 -18.19
C SER A 398 21.41 -7.59 -18.21
N ALA A 399 22.07 -8.03 -17.13
CA ALA A 399 22.64 -9.37 -17.02
C ALA A 399 21.59 -10.49 -16.91
N ILE A 400 20.31 -10.17 -16.63
CA ILE A 400 19.23 -11.17 -16.48
C ILE A 400 18.05 -10.93 -17.42
N LYS A 401 18.02 -9.77 -18.09
CA LYS A 401 16.86 -9.26 -18.80
C LYS A 401 16.22 -10.27 -19.76
N ASP A 402 17.05 -11.00 -20.51
CA ASP A 402 16.57 -11.90 -21.55
C ASP A 402 16.22 -13.31 -21.01
N GLU A 403 16.74 -13.69 -19.84
CA GLU A 403 16.62 -15.03 -19.29
C GLU A 403 15.60 -15.14 -18.16
N ILE A 404 15.40 -14.06 -17.38
CA ILE A 404 14.67 -14.13 -16.10
C ILE A 404 13.20 -14.56 -16.26
N LEU A 405 12.47 -14.04 -17.24
CA LEU A 405 11.04 -14.34 -17.39
C LEU A 405 10.79 -15.81 -17.74
N PRO A 406 11.41 -16.39 -18.82
CA PRO A 406 11.22 -17.81 -19.12
C PRO A 406 11.75 -18.73 -18.01
N PHE A 407 12.82 -18.32 -17.30
CA PHE A 407 13.32 -19.05 -16.14
C PHE A 407 12.29 -19.14 -15.03
N LEU A 408 11.67 -18.01 -14.63
CA LEU A 408 10.66 -17.98 -13.57
C LEU A 408 9.35 -18.69 -13.97
N GLU A 409 8.96 -18.65 -15.23
CA GLU A 409 7.84 -19.45 -15.74
C GLU A 409 8.09 -20.95 -15.58
N ALA A 410 9.31 -21.42 -15.85
CA ALA A 410 9.69 -22.82 -15.65
C ALA A 410 9.79 -23.17 -14.15
N PHE A 411 10.35 -22.27 -13.34
CA PHE A 411 10.47 -22.42 -11.88
C PHE A 411 9.10 -22.53 -11.20
N SER A 412 8.16 -21.69 -11.57
CA SER A 412 6.82 -21.62 -10.96
C SER A 412 6.00 -22.90 -11.08
N LYS A 413 6.23 -23.67 -12.16
CA LYS A 413 5.56 -24.96 -12.38
C LYS A 413 5.91 -26.00 -11.31
N LYS A 414 7.09 -25.87 -10.70
CA LYS A 414 7.59 -26.76 -9.64
C LYS A 414 7.26 -26.21 -8.22
N HIS A 415 6.95 -24.92 -8.12
CA HIS A 415 6.78 -24.24 -6.85
C HIS A 415 5.44 -23.48 -6.79
N PRO A 416 4.32 -24.17 -6.55
CA PRO A 416 2.98 -23.59 -6.61
C PRO A 416 2.67 -22.58 -5.49
N THR A 417 3.45 -22.57 -4.41
CA THR A 417 3.36 -21.58 -3.32
C THR A 417 4.06 -20.25 -3.64
N TRP A 418 4.70 -20.16 -4.82
CA TRP A 418 5.32 -18.94 -5.33
C TRP A 418 4.37 -18.21 -6.26
N ILE A 419 4.08 -16.97 -5.92
CA ILE A 419 3.17 -16.07 -6.63
C ILE A 419 4.01 -15.08 -7.44
N PHE A 420 3.74 -14.96 -8.74
CA PHE A 420 4.42 -14.00 -9.63
C PHE A 420 3.39 -13.05 -10.24
N PRO A 421 3.08 -11.92 -9.55
CA PRO A 421 2.00 -11.01 -9.97
C PRO A 421 2.20 -10.46 -11.39
N GLY A 422 3.40 -10.01 -11.72
CA GLY A 422 3.74 -9.48 -13.03
C GLY A 422 3.60 -10.48 -14.18
N LEU A 423 3.74 -11.78 -13.91
CA LEU A 423 3.56 -12.85 -14.88
C LEU A 423 2.14 -13.44 -14.84
N LYS A 424 1.29 -13.02 -13.90
CA LYS A 424 -0.04 -13.57 -13.64
C LYS A 424 -0.02 -15.07 -13.32
N ILE A 425 1.05 -15.54 -12.70
CA ILE A 425 1.24 -16.94 -12.33
C ILE A 425 0.86 -17.15 -10.87
N ASN A 426 0.14 -18.26 -10.61
CA ASN A 426 -0.41 -18.64 -9.31
C ASN A 426 -1.33 -17.58 -8.69
N ILE A 427 -1.89 -16.68 -9.52
CA ILE A 427 -2.95 -15.75 -9.18
C ILE A 427 -4.18 -16.11 -10.01
N ASN A 428 -5.29 -16.38 -9.33
CA ASN A 428 -6.54 -16.68 -9.98
C ASN A 428 -7.69 -15.89 -9.33
N ALA A 429 -8.11 -14.81 -9.99
CA ALA A 429 -9.18 -13.94 -9.52
C ALA A 429 -10.49 -14.69 -9.22
N ASN A 430 -10.83 -15.71 -10.02
CA ASN A 430 -12.03 -16.49 -9.79
C ASN A 430 -11.90 -17.36 -8.54
N MET A 431 -10.72 -17.94 -8.30
CA MET A 431 -10.44 -18.71 -7.09
C MET A 431 -10.48 -17.81 -5.86
N GLN A 432 -9.86 -16.63 -5.90
CA GLN A 432 -9.87 -15.65 -4.82
C GLN A 432 -11.32 -15.25 -4.48
N ARG A 433 -12.15 -14.90 -5.47
CA ARG A 433 -13.56 -14.60 -5.26
C ARG A 433 -14.34 -15.78 -4.64
N LYS A 434 -14.05 -17.02 -5.05
CA LYS A 434 -14.66 -18.22 -4.43
C LYS A 434 -14.25 -18.34 -2.98
N LEU A 435 -12.96 -18.23 -2.65
CA LEU A 435 -12.46 -18.31 -1.28
C LEU A 435 -13.10 -17.23 -0.40
N ARG A 436 -13.20 -15.98 -0.88
CA ARG A 436 -13.87 -14.89 -0.16
C ARG A 436 -15.38 -15.16 0.05
N ARG A 437 -16.07 -15.74 -0.94
CA ARG A 437 -17.46 -16.18 -0.78
C ARG A 437 -17.65 -17.29 0.25
N PHE A 438 -16.66 -18.16 0.42
CA PHE A 438 -16.64 -19.17 1.49
C PHE A 438 -16.23 -18.61 2.86
N GLY A 439 -16.08 -17.29 2.98
CA GLY A 439 -15.78 -16.62 4.25
C GLY A 439 -14.33 -16.67 4.68
N ILE A 440 -13.40 -17.03 3.79
CA ILE A 440 -11.97 -16.97 4.09
C ILE A 440 -11.56 -15.53 4.34
N LYS A 441 -10.93 -15.26 5.49
CA LYS A 441 -10.44 -13.94 5.92
C LYS A 441 -8.91 -13.94 5.99
N GLY A 442 -8.32 -12.74 6.02
CA GLY A 442 -6.86 -12.59 6.03
C GLY A 442 -6.21 -12.71 4.65
N PRO A 443 -4.90 -12.60 4.55
CA PRO A 443 -4.15 -12.75 3.31
C PRO A 443 -4.33 -14.15 2.73
N LEU A 444 -4.71 -14.26 1.46
CA LEU A 444 -5.01 -15.57 0.86
C LEU A 444 -3.78 -16.49 0.76
N TRP A 445 -2.59 -15.93 0.79
CA TRP A 445 -1.35 -16.71 0.78
C TRP A 445 -1.16 -17.56 2.06
N GLU A 446 -1.78 -17.20 3.18
CA GLU A 446 -1.75 -18.02 4.41
C GLU A 446 -2.28 -19.45 4.18
N TYR A 447 -3.14 -19.63 3.20
CA TYR A 447 -3.82 -20.88 2.92
C TYR A 447 -3.16 -21.72 1.82
N MET A 448 -2.05 -21.25 1.22
CA MET A 448 -1.44 -21.95 0.07
C MET A 448 -0.86 -23.31 0.44
N LYS A 449 -0.16 -23.43 1.57
CA LYS A 449 0.35 -24.74 2.06
C LYS A 449 -0.76 -25.72 2.45
N ALA A 450 -1.90 -25.23 2.96
CA ALA A 450 -3.03 -26.07 3.26
C ALA A 450 -3.62 -26.71 2.00
N GLY A 451 -3.63 -25.98 0.88
CA GLY A 451 -4.05 -26.49 -0.44
C GLY A 451 -3.16 -27.62 -0.97
N GLU A 452 -1.88 -27.68 -0.62
CA GLU A 452 -0.98 -28.78 -1.01
C GLU A 452 -1.37 -30.11 -0.34
N ARG A 453 -1.85 -30.06 0.91
CA ARG A 453 -2.33 -31.24 1.64
C ARG A 453 -3.62 -31.85 1.07
N PHE A 454 -4.38 -31.07 0.28
CA PHE A 454 -5.64 -31.49 -0.37
C PHE A 454 -5.49 -31.82 -1.86
N ARG A 455 -4.28 -31.78 -2.43
CA ARG A 455 -4.06 -32.28 -3.79
C ARG A 455 -4.20 -33.78 -3.78
N LEU A 456 -5.33 -34.28 -4.31
CA LEU A 456 -5.49 -35.69 -4.66
C LEU A 456 -4.33 -36.06 -5.61
N PRO A 457 -3.70 -37.26 -5.42
CA PRO A 457 -2.70 -37.73 -6.37
C PRO A 457 -3.30 -37.73 -7.78
N PRO A 458 -2.52 -37.47 -8.83
CA PRO A 458 -3.01 -37.53 -10.19
C PRO A 458 -3.69 -38.88 -10.40
N ARG A 459 -4.93 -38.86 -10.83
CA ARG A 459 -5.61 -40.11 -11.28
C ARG A 459 -4.82 -40.57 -12.49
N PHE A 460 -4.17 -41.74 -12.35
CA PHE A 460 -3.56 -42.49 -13.43
C PHE A 460 -4.62 -42.89 -14.46
#